data_d156e25c4a82c66bc486d5f5ab5f3fd4
#
_entry.id   d156e25c4a82c66bc486d5f5ab5f3fd4
#
_cell.length_a   1.000
_cell.length_b   1.000
_cell.length_c   1.000
_cell.angle_alpha   90.00
_cell.angle_beta   90.00
_cell.angle_gamma   90.00
#
_symmetry.space_group_name_H-M   'P 1'
#
loop_
_entity.id
_entity.type
_entity.pdbx_description
1 polymer ?
#
loop_
_entity_poly.entity_id
_entity_poly.type
_entity_poly.pdbx_seq_one_letter_code
_entity_poly.pdbx_strand_id
1 'polypeptide(L)'
;VENISGNIKKAKGQIRESFRVTTTRPVAILMIVIGIFVFGLLSYRRLPLNLMPDITYPSLTVRTEYPGTAPEDVENDVSRRIEDALAAVDNLVNMSSISKAGLSDVILEFGWKTDMNTATADVREKLDQIVLPEEAKPPIILRYDPSLDPILRIALYATKNDEAITEKEMAMRLREHAEYEIRDKIEAVEGVAAVRIRGGLERELLIDLDIDALRAKRISPQQIINRVQSGNINMPGGDLREGETEFQVRVLNEFKDLETIRDLIIDRRNGIEIRLDELADVRWENKEREIFTRIDEQPSVELQIFKEADANIVEVARLVRERVFGTEEERLAAQRYEEMMQRARDGGAVQAESGEERGRQG
;
A
#
# COMPACT_ATOMS: atom_id res chain seq x y z
N VAL A 1 39.67 -45.98 37.19
CA VAL A 1 40.84 -45.07 36.90
C VAL A 1 41.50 -45.43 35.57
N GLU A 2 41.50 -46.69 35.15
CA GLU A 2 42.11 -47.19 33.90
C GLU A 2 41.42 -46.70 32.60
N ASN A 3 40.11 -46.51 32.61
CA ASN A 3 39.33 -46.13 31.46
C ASN A 3 39.51 -44.64 31.04
N ILE A 4 39.89 -43.78 31.99
CA ILE A 4 40.12 -42.35 31.74
C ILE A 4 41.51 -42.14 31.08
N SER A 5 42.48 -42.93 31.47
CA SER A 5 43.83 -42.90 30.88
C SER A 5 43.88 -43.35 29.40
N GLY A 6 43.03 -44.32 29.03
CA GLY A 6 42.89 -44.80 27.66
C GLY A 6 42.28 -43.74 26.71
N ASN A 7 41.26 -43.02 27.17
CA ASN A 7 40.61 -41.96 26.40
C ASN A 7 41.50 -40.71 26.18
N ILE A 8 42.32 -40.37 27.19
CA ILE A 8 43.29 -39.27 27.10
C ILE A 8 44.41 -39.59 26.09
N LYS A 9 44.88 -40.84 26.06
CA LYS A 9 45.89 -41.29 25.06
C LYS A 9 45.37 -41.31 23.65
N LYS A 10 44.10 -41.75 23.43
CA LYS A 10 43.43 -41.68 22.11
C LYS A 10 43.20 -40.25 21.62
N ALA A 11 42.75 -39.36 22.51
CA ALA A 11 42.59 -37.94 22.17
C ALA A 11 43.92 -37.26 21.82
N LYS A 12 45.00 -37.54 22.58
CA LYS A 12 46.36 -37.05 22.25
C LYS A 12 46.91 -37.61 20.93
N GLY A 13 46.57 -38.85 20.58
CA GLY A 13 46.91 -39.42 19.27
C GLY A 13 46.23 -38.72 18.12
N GLN A 14 44.92 -38.49 18.22
CA GLN A 14 44.15 -37.79 17.19
C GLN A 14 44.59 -36.32 17.00
N ILE A 15 44.87 -35.61 18.10
CA ILE A 15 45.36 -34.24 18.05
C ILE A 15 46.74 -34.19 17.32
N ARG A 16 47.62 -35.16 17.59
CA ARG A 16 48.95 -35.24 16.99
C ARG A 16 48.93 -35.60 15.50
N GLU A 17 47.97 -36.41 15.05
CA GLU A 17 47.75 -36.69 13.64
C GLU A 17 47.19 -35.47 12.89
N SER A 18 46.23 -34.73 13.47
CA SER A 18 45.72 -33.50 12.88
C SER A 18 46.80 -32.42 12.70
N PHE A 19 47.70 -32.26 13.67
CA PHE A 19 48.87 -31.36 13.52
C PHE A 19 49.90 -31.83 12.49
N ARG A 20 50.00 -33.12 12.23
CA ARG A 20 50.93 -33.67 11.21
C ARG A 20 50.40 -33.44 9.80
N VAL A 21 49.11 -33.45 9.58
CA VAL A 21 48.47 -33.10 8.30
C VAL A 21 48.72 -31.62 7.97
N THR A 22 48.72 -30.74 8.97
CA THR A 22 49.01 -29.31 8.83
C THR A 22 50.42 -29.01 8.31
N THR A 23 51.39 -29.82 8.74
CA THR A 23 52.80 -29.62 8.37
C THR A 23 53.19 -30.29 7.05
N THR A 24 52.44 -31.34 6.65
CA THR A 24 52.76 -32.12 5.43
C THR A 24 52.06 -31.63 4.17
N ARG A 25 50.99 -30.84 4.30
CA ARG A 25 50.26 -30.30 3.13
C ARG A 25 49.90 -28.82 3.33
N PRO A 26 50.87 -27.89 3.31
CA PRO A 26 50.61 -26.46 3.57
C PRO A 26 49.67 -25.82 2.56
N VAL A 27 49.72 -26.25 1.29
CA VAL A 27 48.84 -25.74 0.23
C VAL A 27 47.37 -26.09 0.48
N ALA A 28 47.10 -27.32 0.95
CA ALA A 28 45.71 -27.71 1.24
C ALA A 28 45.10 -26.89 2.39
N ILE A 29 45.90 -26.58 3.40
CA ILE A 29 45.45 -25.74 4.53
C ILE A 29 45.24 -24.30 4.10
N LEU A 30 46.17 -23.76 3.29
CA LEU A 30 46.03 -22.42 2.72
C LEU A 30 44.72 -22.29 1.94
N MET A 31 44.36 -23.30 1.11
CA MET A 31 43.13 -23.32 0.34
C MET A 31 41.86 -23.39 1.24
N ILE A 32 41.93 -24.15 2.32
CA ILE A 32 40.82 -24.20 3.31
C ILE A 32 40.67 -22.84 4.00
N VAL A 33 41.75 -22.19 4.41
CA VAL A 33 41.72 -20.89 5.07
C VAL A 33 41.18 -19.82 4.10
N ILE A 34 41.65 -19.83 2.84
CA ILE A 34 41.10 -18.93 1.81
C ILE A 34 39.62 -19.21 1.57
N GLY A 35 39.20 -20.47 1.51
CA GLY A 35 37.80 -20.86 1.39
C GLY A 35 36.96 -20.30 2.52
N ILE A 36 37.37 -20.47 3.77
CA ILE A 36 36.68 -19.94 4.94
C ILE A 36 36.62 -18.41 4.89
N PHE A 37 37.71 -17.76 4.48
CA PHE A 37 37.75 -16.30 4.37
C PHE A 37 36.80 -15.78 3.29
N VAL A 38 36.78 -16.42 2.10
CA VAL A 38 35.85 -16.07 1.01
C VAL A 38 34.39 -16.30 1.43
N PHE A 39 34.10 -17.46 2.02
CA PHE A 39 32.73 -17.72 2.53
C PHE A 39 32.33 -16.75 3.66
N GLY A 40 33.26 -16.42 4.55
CA GLY A 40 33.04 -15.44 5.60
C GLY A 40 32.75 -14.05 5.04
N LEU A 41 33.48 -13.62 4.03
CA LEU A 41 33.27 -12.33 3.35
C LEU A 41 31.94 -12.28 2.58
N LEU A 42 31.58 -13.37 1.89
CA LEU A 42 30.30 -13.50 1.20
C LEU A 42 29.13 -13.51 2.19
N SER A 43 29.27 -14.23 3.31
CA SER A 43 28.27 -14.27 4.38
C SER A 43 28.12 -12.91 5.05
N TYR A 44 29.22 -12.20 5.30
CA TYR A 44 29.22 -10.86 5.88
C TYR A 44 28.44 -9.85 5.00
N ARG A 45 28.61 -9.91 3.67
CA ARG A 45 27.88 -9.05 2.73
C ARG A 45 26.38 -9.35 2.65
N ARG A 46 25.97 -10.54 3.06
CA ARG A 46 24.56 -10.98 3.09
C ARG A 46 23.91 -10.87 4.46
N LEU A 47 24.64 -10.42 5.49
CA LEU A 47 24.01 -10.16 6.78
C LEU A 47 23.03 -9.01 6.66
N PRO A 48 21.76 -9.21 7.00
CA PRO A 48 20.80 -8.12 7.09
C PRO A 48 21.21 -7.20 8.23
N LEU A 49 21.44 -5.93 7.92
CA LEU A 49 21.66 -4.89 8.93
C LEU A 49 20.30 -4.37 9.41
N ASN A 50 19.78 -4.95 10.47
CA ASN A 50 18.68 -4.34 11.21
C ASN A 50 19.27 -3.48 12.33
N LEU A 51 18.89 -2.20 12.36
CA LEU A 51 19.30 -1.24 13.40
C LEU A 51 18.79 -1.63 14.79
N MET A 52 17.72 -2.41 14.85
CA MET A 52 17.21 -3.11 16.03
C MET A 52 16.88 -4.55 15.63
N PRO A 53 17.05 -5.54 16.55
CA PRO A 53 16.47 -6.87 16.33
C PRO A 53 14.97 -6.68 16.10
N ASP A 54 14.42 -7.23 15.03
CA ASP A 54 12.97 -7.29 14.85
C ASP A 54 12.38 -8.13 15.98
N ILE A 55 11.96 -7.47 17.06
CA ILE A 55 11.29 -8.09 18.21
C ILE A 55 9.77 -8.17 17.95
N THR A 56 9.31 -7.63 16.83
CA THR A 56 7.91 -7.63 16.42
C THR A 56 7.50 -9.02 15.95
N TYR A 57 6.51 -9.59 16.63
CA TYR A 57 5.86 -10.83 16.19
C TYR A 57 5.21 -10.64 14.82
N PRO A 58 5.21 -11.68 13.95
CA PRO A 58 4.39 -11.66 12.75
C PRO A 58 2.94 -11.35 13.11
N SER A 59 2.34 -10.34 12.49
CA SER A 59 1.01 -9.86 12.86
C SER A 59 0.06 -9.81 11.66
N LEU A 60 -1.22 -10.07 11.93
CA LEU A 60 -2.36 -9.78 11.04
C LEU A 60 -3.27 -8.80 11.75
N THR A 61 -3.85 -7.87 11.01
CA THR A 61 -4.89 -6.99 11.54
C THR A 61 -6.19 -7.22 10.80
N VAL A 62 -7.23 -7.52 11.54
CA VAL A 62 -8.61 -7.59 11.01
C VAL A 62 -9.25 -6.23 11.20
N ARG A 63 -9.48 -5.54 10.09
CA ARG A 63 -10.12 -4.23 10.05
C ARG A 63 -11.56 -4.34 9.62
N THR A 64 -12.45 -3.72 10.38
CA THR A 64 -13.89 -3.67 10.08
C THR A 64 -14.38 -2.25 10.22
N GLU A 65 -15.00 -1.72 9.18
CA GLU A 65 -15.62 -0.40 9.21
C GLU A 65 -17.09 -0.53 9.63
N TYR A 66 -17.50 0.30 10.58
CA TYR A 66 -18.88 0.41 11.07
C TYR A 66 -19.28 1.90 11.14
N PRO A 67 -19.57 2.54 9.99
CA PRO A 67 -19.74 3.98 9.88
C PRO A 67 -20.84 4.53 10.78
N GLY A 68 -20.61 5.70 11.36
CA GLY A 68 -21.59 6.41 12.18
C GLY A 68 -21.78 5.89 13.61
N THR A 69 -20.98 4.92 14.03
CA THR A 69 -21.12 4.23 15.33
C THR A 69 -20.08 4.74 16.34
N ALA A 70 -20.50 4.89 17.60
CA ALA A 70 -19.61 5.27 18.70
C ALA A 70 -18.58 4.18 19.02
N PRO A 71 -17.40 4.51 19.58
CA PRO A 71 -16.35 3.53 19.88
C PRO A 71 -16.80 2.38 20.80
N GLU A 72 -17.66 2.65 21.78
CA GLU A 72 -18.19 1.63 22.71
C GLU A 72 -19.10 0.62 22.00
N ASP A 73 -19.91 1.09 21.05
CA ASP A 73 -20.79 0.21 20.27
C ASP A 73 -19.95 -0.58 19.24
N VAL A 74 -18.93 0.04 18.62
CA VAL A 74 -17.96 -0.67 17.76
C VAL A 74 -17.27 -1.79 18.54
N GLU A 75 -16.86 -1.54 19.80
CA GLU A 75 -16.24 -2.56 20.65
C GLU A 75 -17.22 -3.72 20.91
N ASN A 76 -18.43 -3.43 21.35
CA ASN A 76 -19.40 -4.45 21.77
C ASN A 76 -19.97 -5.27 20.59
N ASP A 77 -20.27 -4.61 19.48
CA ASP A 77 -20.98 -5.23 18.36
C ASP A 77 -20.06 -5.83 17.30
N VAL A 78 -18.82 -5.34 17.21
CA VAL A 78 -17.87 -5.77 16.18
C VAL A 78 -16.62 -6.36 16.81
N SER A 79 -15.84 -5.59 17.60
CA SER A 79 -14.52 -6.02 18.07
C SER A 79 -14.60 -7.29 18.90
N ARG A 80 -15.48 -7.36 19.89
CA ARG A 80 -15.64 -8.55 20.75
C ARG A 80 -16.06 -9.80 19.98
N ARG A 81 -16.95 -9.67 18.99
CA ARG A 81 -17.38 -10.82 18.18
C ARG A 81 -16.23 -11.38 17.34
N ILE A 82 -15.39 -10.49 16.82
CA ILE A 82 -14.19 -10.87 16.08
C ILE A 82 -13.16 -11.51 17.00
N GLU A 83 -12.90 -10.92 18.18
CA GLU A 83 -11.99 -11.46 19.17
C GLU A 83 -12.40 -12.88 19.61
N ASP A 84 -13.68 -13.07 19.95
CA ASP A 84 -14.19 -14.38 20.39
C ASP A 84 -13.99 -15.46 19.33
N ALA A 85 -14.22 -15.13 18.07
CA ALA A 85 -14.06 -16.08 16.96
C ALA A 85 -12.59 -16.39 16.66
N LEU A 86 -11.72 -15.37 16.76
CA LEU A 86 -10.30 -15.48 16.44
C LEU A 86 -9.45 -16.02 17.60
N ALA A 87 -9.99 -16.07 18.83
CA ALA A 87 -9.30 -16.64 20.00
C ALA A 87 -8.88 -18.12 19.82
N ALA A 88 -9.54 -18.84 18.91
CA ALA A 88 -9.28 -20.24 18.61
C ALA A 88 -8.33 -20.47 17.41
N VAL A 89 -7.68 -19.40 16.90
CA VAL A 89 -6.70 -19.52 15.80
C VAL A 89 -5.38 -20.08 16.32
N ASP A 90 -4.81 -21.03 15.59
CA ASP A 90 -3.57 -21.71 15.97
C ASP A 90 -2.36 -20.75 15.98
N ASN A 91 -1.43 -21.00 16.91
CA ASN A 91 -0.19 -20.23 17.08
C ASN A 91 -0.37 -18.74 17.42
N LEU A 92 -1.55 -18.32 17.84
CA LEU A 92 -1.81 -16.98 18.34
C LEU A 92 -1.09 -16.80 19.69
N VAL A 93 -0.24 -15.78 19.80
CA VAL A 93 0.52 -15.46 21.02
C VAL A 93 -0.17 -14.34 21.79
N ASN A 94 -0.64 -13.32 21.07
CA ASN A 94 -1.31 -12.18 21.68
C ASN A 94 -2.40 -11.67 20.73
N MET A 95 -3.46 -11.10 21.29
CA MET A 95 -4.53 -10.45 20.59
C MET A 95 -4.86 -9.14 21.28
N SER A 96 -4.98 -8.08 20.52
CA SER A 96 -5.38 -6.76 21.00
C SER A 96 -6.32 -6.10 20.01
N SER A 97 -7.18 -5.22 20.50
CA SER A 97 -8.09 -4.47 19.63
C SER A 97 -8.06 -2.97 19.89
N ILE A 98 -8.34 -2.21 18.85
CA ILE A 98 -8.47 -0.75 18.89
C ILE A 98 -9.80 -0.37 18.26
N SER A 99 -10.76 0.03 19.10
CA SER A 99 -12.09 0.49 18.67
C SER A 99 -12.12 2.00 18.64
N LYS A 100 -12.41 2.56 17.47
CA LYS A 100 -12.57 4.00 17.21
C LYS A 100 -13.95 4.28 16.68
N ALA A 101 -14.35 5.54 16.62
CA ALA A 101 -15.61 5.91 15.97
C ALA A 101 -15.64 5.37 14.53
N GLY A 102 -16.57 4.48 14.24
CA GLY A 102 -16.75 3.88 12.92
C GLY A 102 -15.73 2.85 12.48
N LEU A 103 -14.77 2.44 13.31
CA LEU A 103 -13.67 1.55 12.91
C LEU A 103 -13.23 0.61 14.05
N SER A 104 -13.11 -0.68 13.74
CA SER A 104 -12.50 -1.70 14.58
C SER A 104 -11.22 -2.24 13.91
N ASP A 105 -10.10 -2.26 14.63
CA ASP A 105 -8.85 -2.93 14.26
C ASP A 105 -8.55 -3.99 15.33
N VAL A 106 -8.63 -5.28 14.98
CA VAL A 106 -8.24 -6.40 15.84
C VAL A 106 -6.89 -6.93 15.36
N ILE A 107 -5.86 -6.79 16.18
CA ILE A 107 -4.47 -7.12 15.89
C ILE A 107 -4.16 -8.49 16.48
N LEU A 108 -3.69 -9.41 15.66
CA LEU A 108 -3.31 -10.78 15.99
C LEU A 108 -1.80 -10.93 15.87
N GLU A 109 -1.11 -11.30 16.92
CA GLU A 109 0.32 -11.55 16.94
C GLU A 109 0.58 -13.05 17.02
N PHE A 110 1.34 -13.57 16.05
CA PHE A 110 1.64 -15.00 15.91
C PHE A 110 3.07 -15.33 16.34
N GLY A 111 3.30 -16.59 16.67
CA GLY A 111 4.65 -17.07 16.97
C GLY A 111 5.61 -16.96 15.79
N TRP A 112 6.89 -16.73 16.04
CA TRP A 112 7.97 -16.47 15.06
C TRP A 112 8.12 -17.50 13.92
N LYS A 113 7.59 -18.70 14.05
CA LYS A 113 7.68 -19.76 13.04
C LYS A 113 6.36 -20.04 12.33
N THR A 114 5.37 -19.18 12.55
CA THR A 114 4.04 -19.36 11.95
C THR A 114 4.11 -19.00 10.46
N ASP A 115 3.59 -19.90 9.62
CA ASP A 115 3.36 -19.59 8.21
C ASP A 115 2.17 -18.62 8.10
N MET A 116 2.47 -17.38 7.70
CA MET A 116 1.47 -16.31 7.61
C MET A 116 0.41 -16.54 6.54
N ASN A 117 0.69 -17.38 5.52
CA ASN A 117 -0.31 -17.74 4.52
C ASN A 117 -1.37 -18.66 5.14
N THR A 118 -0.93 -19.68 5.90
CA THR A 118 -1.81 -20.59 6.62
C THR A 118 -2.60 -19.81 7.68
N ALA A 119 -1.94 -18.99 8.50
CA ALA A 119 -2.62 -18.15 9.50
C ALA A 119 -3.68 -17.22 8.87
N THR A 120 -3.39 -16.62 7.71
CA THR A 120 -4.36 -15.78 7.01
C THR A 120 -5.58 -16.58 6.53
N ALA A 121 -5.37 -17.82 6.07
CA ALA A 121 -6.47 -18.70 5.65
C ALA A 121 -7.34 -19.10 6.85
N ASP A 122 -6.73 -19.46 7.98
CA ASP A 122 -7.44 -19.83 9.21
C ASP A 122 -8.25 -18.66 9.76
N VAL A 123 -7.66 -17.46 9.81
CA VAL A 123 -8.35 -16.23 10.21
C VAL A 123 -9.56 -15.98 9.30
N ARG A 124 -9.39 -16.12 7.98
CA ARG A 124 -10.50 -15.91 7.04
C ARG A 124 -11.63 -16.92 7.25
N GLU A 125 -11.29 -18.20 7.44
CA GLU A 125 -12.28 -19.25 7.71
C GLU A 125 -13.10 -18.95 8.98
N LYS A 126 -12.45 -18.43 10.04
CA LYS A 126 -13.14 -18.04 11.27
C LYS A 126 -14.01 -16.80 11.07
N LEU A 127 -13.54 -15.81 10.32
CA LEU A 127 -14.30 -14.59 10.00
C LEU A 127 -15.56 -14.88 9.17
N ASP A 128 -15.50 -15.84 8.26
CA ASP A 128 -16.65 -16.23 7.43
C ASP A 128 -17.81 -16.86 8.25
N GLN A 129 -17.54 -17.28 9.49
CA GLN A 129 -18.53 -17.86 10.42
C GLN A 129 -19.20 -16.82 11.32
N ILE A 130 -18.71 -15.57 11.34
CA ILE A 130 -19.23 -14.53 12.21
C ILE A 130 -20.39 -13.79 11.55
N VAL A 131 -21.43 -13.51 12.36
CA VAL A 131 -22.51 -12.63 11.93
C VAL A 131 -22.26 -11.25 12.57
N LEU A 132 -21.88 -10.30 11.75
CA LEU A 132 -21.74 -8.90 12.12
C LEU A 132 -23.06 -8.13 11.87
N PRO A 133 -23.23 -6.92 12.47
CA PRO A 133 -24.34 -6.03 12.14
C PRO A 133 -24.42 -5.74 10.63
N GLU A 134 -25.61 -5.56 10.10
CA GLU A 134 -25.86 -5.35 8.66
C GLU A 134 -25.19 -4.07 8.13
N GLU A 135 -25.05 -3.06 9.00
CA GLU A 135 -24.41 -1.79 8.66
C GLU A 135 -22.87 -1.84 8.71
N ALA A 136 -22.29 -2.88 9.32
CA ALA A 136 -20.86 -3.09 9.34
C ALA A 136 -20.40 -3.64 7.99
N LYS A 137 -19.31 -3.05 7.45
CA LYS A 137 -18.71 -3.59 6.22
C LYS A 137 -18.03 -4.94 6.49
N PRO A 138 -17.88 -5.79 5.47
CA PRO A 138 -17.13 -7.04 5.60
C PRO A 138 -15.72 -6.80 6.15
N PRO A 139 -15.24 -7.66 7.08
CA PRO A 139 -13.87 -7.56 7.62
C PRO A 139 -12.82 -7.74 6.52
N ILE A 140 -11.76 -6.93 6.56
CA ILE A 140 -10.59 -7.08 5.70
C ILE A 140 -9.38 -7.47 6.53
N ILE A 141 -8.56 -8.38 6.01
CA ILE A 141 -7.35 -8.86 6.66
C ILE A 141 -6.16 -8.08 6.10
N LEU A 142 -5.47 -7.33 6.97
CA LEU A 142 -4.25 -6.60 6.67
C LEU A 142 -3.05 -7.44 7.15
N ARG A 143 -2.04 -7.63 6.30
CA ARG A 143 -0.82 -8.39 6.63
C ARG A 143 0.25 -7.52 7.31
N TYR A 144 -0.17 -6.50 8.03
CA TYR A 144 0.67 -5.58 8.79
C TYR A 144 -0.14 -4.98 9.94
N ASP A 145 0.57 -4.44 10.93
CA ASP A 145 -0.03 -3.63 12.00
C ASP A 145 -0.07 -2.16 11.57
N PRO A 146 -1.25 -1.58 11.35
CA PRO A 146 -1.40 -0.19 10.92
C PRO A 146 -1.06 0.83 12.01
N SER A 147 -0.82 0.39 13.26
CA SER A 147 -0.37 1.24 14.37
C SER A 147 1.13 1.48 14.36
N LEU A 148 1.90 0.60 13.69
CA LEU A 148 3.34 0.74 13.56
C LEU A 148 3.73 1.87 12.60
N ASP A 149 4.94 2.39 12.79
CA ASP A 149 5.51 3.37 11.86
C ASP A 149 5.79 2.76 10.48
N PRO A 150 5.55 3.53 9.38
CA PRO A 150 5.93 3.10 8.06
C PRO A 150 7.45 2.95 7.92
N ILE A 151 7.89 1.94 7.17
CA ILE A 151 9.33 1.68 6.94
C ILE A 151 9.98 2.73 6.04
N LEU A 152 9.18 3.35 5.18
CA LEU A 152 9.64 4.38 4.25
C LEU A 152 8.53 5.41 4.04
N ARG A 153 8.93 6.69 3.99
CA ARG A 153 8.05 7.80 3.64
C ARG A 153 8.60 8.49 2.41
N ILE A 154 7.79 8.59 1.37
CA ILE A 154 8.14 9.26 0.12
C ILE A 154 7.20 10.45 -0.03
N ALA A 155 7.76 11.62 -0.29
CA ALA A 155 6.97 12.80 -0.56
C ALA A 155 6.97 13.12 -2.05
N LEU A 156 5.79 13.35 -2.59
CA LEU A 156 5.55 13.78 -3.95
C LEU A 156 5.19 15.26 -3.93
N TYR A 157 5.92 16.10 -4.66
CA TYR A 157 5.67 17.53 -4.78
C TYR A 157 6.00 18.01 -6.19
N ALA A 158 5.46 19.17 -6.57
CA ALA A 158 5.71 19.74 -7.89
C ALA A 158 7.02 20.54 -7.89
N THR A 159 7.90 20.26 -8.86
CA THR A 159 9.21 20.94 -9.01
C THR A 159 9.10 22.29 -9.73
N LYS A 160 8.03 22.50 -10.51
CA LYS A 160 7.75 23.76 -11.21
C LYS A 160 6.35 24.20 -10.82
N ASN A 161 6.26 25.40 -10.25
CA ASN A 161 4.98 26.10 -10.15
C ASN A 161 4.63 26.61 -11.55
N ASP A 162 3.70 25.92 -12.23
CA ASP A 162 2.99 26.51 -13.34
C ASP A 162 2.12 27.63 -12.74
N GLU A 163 2.47 28.89 -13.01
CA GLU A 163 1.75 30.06 -12.46
C GLU A 163 0.25 30.06 -12.84
N ALA A 164 -0.15 29.20 -13.79
CA ALA A 164 -1.52 29.00 -14.23
C ALA A 164 -2.33 28.04 -13.35
N ILE A 165 -1.69 27.23 -12.48
CA ILE A 165 -2.36 26.19 -11.69
C ILE A 165 -2.50 26.64 -10.25
N THR A 166 -3.72 26.61 -9.72
CA THR A 166 -3.97 26.96 -8.30
C THR A 166 -3.38 25.90 -7.35
N GLU A 167 -3.00 26.33 -6.12
CA GLU A 167 -2.53 25.42 -5.06
C GLU A 167 -3.48 24.25 -4.84
N LYS A 168 -4.79 24.52 -4.90
CA LYS A 168 -5.86 23.53 -4.76
C LYS A 168 -5.83 22.48 -5.87
N GLU A 169 -5.68 22.93 -7.10
CA GLU A 169 -5.61 22.05 -8.27
C GLU A 169 -4.32 21.22 -8.29
N MET A 170 -3.20 21.83 -7.87
CA MET A 170 -1.94 21.12 -7.71
C MET A 170 -2.05 20.00 -6.67
N ALA A 171 -2.62 20.29 -5.51
CA ALA A 171 -2.81 19.30 -4.45
C ALA A 171 -3.72 18.13 -4.89
N MET A 172 -4.70 18.41 -5.74
CA MET A 172 -5.57 17.40 -6.35
C MET A 172 -4.80 16.49 -7.33
N ARG A 173 -4.08 17.09 -8.28
CA ARG A 173 -3.31 16.33 -9.28
C ARG A 173 -2.23 15.47 -8.65
N LEU A 174 -1.53 16.00 -7.63
CA LEU A 174 -0.54 15.23 -6.88
C LEU A 174 -1.17 14.02 -6.17
N ARG A 175 -2.35 14.19 -5.60
CA ARG A 175 -3.09 13.09 -4.95
C ARG A 175 -3.54 12.03 -5.95
N GLU A 176 -4.14 12.44 -7.05
CA GLU A 176 -4.57 11.55 -8.13
C GLU A 176 -3.38 10.76 -8.71
N HIS A 177 -2.25 11.43 -8.98
CA HIS A 177 -1.05 10.76 -9.47
C HIS A 177 -0.45 9.77 -8.45
N ALA A 178 -0.43 10.15 -7.16
CA ALA A 178 0.01 9.25 -6.10
C ALA A 178 -0.88 8.01 -6.00
N GLU A 179 -2.20 8.17 -6.15
CA GLU A 179 -3.20 7.14 -5.94
C GLU A 179 -3.31 6.17 -7.12
N TYR A 180 -3.34 6.69 -8.34
CA TYR A 180 -3.59 5.86 -9.54
C TYR A 180 -2.32 5.37 -10.24
N GLU A 181 -1.18 6.04 -10.06
CA GLU A 181 0.03 5.67 -10.79
C GLU A 181 1.16 5.15 -9.88
N ILE A 182 1.36 5.77 -8.72
CA ILE A 182 2.52 5.45 -7.88
C ILE A 182 2.19 4.35 -6.89
N ARG A 183 1.04 4.41 -6.23
CA ARG A 183 0.62 3.42 -5.23
C ARG A 183 0.69 2.00 -5.78
N ASP A 184 0.02 1.73 -6.90
CA ASP A 184 -0.06 0.39 -7.48
C ASP A 184 1.31 -0.16 -7.87
N LYS A 185 2.21 0.73 -8.35
CA LYS A 185 3.60 0.35 -8.68
C LYS A 185 4.41 -0.06 -7.46
N ILE A 186 4.15 0.58 -6.30
CA ILE A 186 4.85 0.29 -5.05
C ILE A 186 4.23 -0.93 -4.38
N GLU A 187 2.91 -1.07 -4.36
CA GLU A 187 2.21 -2.23 -3.78
C GLU A 187 2.52 -3.55 -4.50
N ALA A 188 2.90 -3.47 -5.78
CA ALA A 188 3.38 -4.64 -6.53
C ALA A 188 4.79 -5.11 -6.16
N VAL A 189 5.51 -4.39 -5.28
CA VAL A 189 6.85 -4.75 -4.83
C VAL A 189 6.75 -5.83 -3.74
N GLU A 190 7.51 -6.90 -3.87
CA GLU A 190 7.54 -8.01 -2.92
C GLU A 190 7.91 -7.53 -1.51
N GLY A 191 7.12 -7.95 -0.52
CA GLY A 191 7.28 -7.57 0.88
C GLY A 191 6.64 -6.23 1.28
N VAL A 192 6.02 -5.52 0.35
CA VAL A 192 5.16 -4.35 0.65
C VAL A 192 3.75 -4.85 0.99
N ALA A 193 3.27 -4.53 2.19
CA ALA A 193 1.93 -4.91 2.64
C ALA A 193 0.88 -3.87 2.23
N ALA A 194 1.21 -2.59 2.28
CA ALA A 194 0.32 -1.51 1.90
C ALA A 194 1.05 -0.19 1.68
N VAL A 195 0.45 0.69 0.89
CA VAL A 195 0.87 2.07 0.71
C VAL A 195 -0.28 3.00 1.14
N ARG A 196 -0.07 3.78 2.19
CA ARG A 196 -1.03 4.77 2.66
C ARG A 196 -0.66 6.15 2.15
N ILE A 197 -1.61 6.80 1.51
CA ILE A 197 -1.43 8.15 0.99
C ILE A 197 -1.99 9.16 1.99
N ARG A 198 -1.19 10.18 2.33
CA ARG A 198 -1.58 11.27 3.23
C ARG A 198 -1.38 12.63 2.57
N GLY A 199 -2.26 13.56 2.89
CA GLY A 199 -2.24 14.89 2.28
C GLY A 199 -2.81 14.94 0.87
N GLY A 200 -2.62 16.06 0.19
CA GLY A 200 -3.30 16.35 -1.07
C GLY A 200 -4.77 16.70 -0.90
N LEU A 201 -5.51 16.71 -2.00
CA LEU A 201 -6.96 16.86 -2.03
C LEU A 201 -7.59 15.69 -2.76
N GLU A 202 -8.54 15.04 -2.10
CA GLU A 202 -9.35 13.98 -2.66
C GLU A 202 -10.61 14.57 -3.27
N ARG A 203 -10.91 14.22 -4.52
CA ARG A 203 -12.18 14.62 -5.16
C ARG A 203 -13.29 13.71 -4.70
N GLU A 204 -14.43 14.29 -4.41
CA GLU A 204 -15.65 13.54 -4.15
C GLU A 204 -16.82 14.12 -4.94
N LEU A 205 -17.82 13.28 -5.18
CA LEU A 205 -19.08 13.71 -5.72
C LEU A 205 -20.02 13.97 -4.55
N LEU A 206 -20.36 15.23 -4.34
CA LEU A 206 -21.32 15.62 -3.31
C LEU A 206 -22.73 15.61 -3.89
N ILE A 207 -23.62 14.90 -3.21
CA ILE A 207 -25.07 14.89 -3.49
C ILE A 207 -25.75 15.54 -2.28
N ASP A 208 -26.04 16.83 -2.38
CA ASP A 208 -26.65 17.63 -1.33
C ASP A 208 -28.17 17.57 -1.45
N LEU A 209 -28.81 16.89 -0.52
CA LEU A 209 -30.23 16.56 -0.59
C LEU A 209 -31.11 17.74 -0.16
N ASP A 210 -32.07 18.15 -1.00
CA ASP A 210 -33.12 19.10 -0.66
C ASP A 210 -34.23 18.39 0.15
N ILE A 211 -34.21 18.61 1.46
CA ILE A 211 -35.15 17.98 2.40
C ILE A 211 -36.61 18.38 2.12
N ASP A 212 -36.87 19.60 1.66
CA ASP A 212 -38.22 20.07 1.36
C ASP A 212 -38.75 19.44 0.07
N ALA A 213 -37.91 19.32 -0.96
CA ALA A 213 -38.25 18.59 -2.17
C ALA A 213 -38.50 17.09 -1.90
N LEU A 214 -37.71 16.47 -1.04
CA LEU A 214 -37.90 15.08 -0.61
C LEU A 214 -39.25 14.88 0.10
N ARG A 215 -39.58 15.78 1.02
CA ARG A 215 -40.86 15.73 1.75
C ARG A 215 -42.08 15.94 0.80
N ALA A 216 -41.96 16.93 -0.10
CA ALA A 216 -43.03 17.22 -1.08
C ALA A 216 -43.29 16.02 -1.99
N LYS A 217 -42.22 15.33 -2.42
CA LYS A 217 -42.33 14.16 -3.30
C LYS A 217 -42.43 12.83 -2.53
N ARG A 218 -42.39 12.84 -1.21
CA ARG A 218 -42.48 11.67 -0.32
C ARG A 218 -41.42 10.60 -0.69
N ILE A 219 -40.20 11.03 -0.87
CA ILE A 219 -39.03 10.16 -1.17
C ILE A 219 -38.13 10.16 0.08
N SER A 220 -37.69 8.98 0.49
CA SER A 220 -36.78 8.87 1.61
C SER A 220 -35.32 9.00 1.14
N PRO A 221 -34.39 9.56 1.96
CA PRO A 221 -32.94 9.56 1.64
C PRO A 221 -32.41 8.18 1.32
N GLN A 222 -32.92 7.15 2.01
CA GLN A 222 -32.48 5.77 1.79
C GLN A 222 -32.80 5.25 0.38
N GLN A 223 -33.95 5.68 -0.19
CA GLN A 223 -34.28 5.32 -1.58
C GLN A 223 -33.26 5.90 -2.57
N ILE A 224 -32.78 7.14 -2.33
CA ILE A 224 -31.74 7.75 -3.14
C ILE A 224 -30.43 6.99 -3.01
N ILE A 225 -29.99 6.69 -1.78
CA ILE A 225 -28.77 5.93 -1.51
C ILE A 225 -28.81 4.58 -2.23
N ASN A 226 -29.88 3.82 -2.06
CA ASN A 226 -30.03 2.52 -2.69
C ASN A 226 -30.05 2.63 -4.23
N ARG A 227 -30.65 3.69 -4.78
CA ARG A 227 -30.73 3.87 -6.22
C ARG A 227 -29.39 4.27 -6.82
N VAL A 228 -28.63 5.16 -6.17
CA VAL A 228 -27.27 5.54 -6.57
C VAL A 228 -26.34 4.32 -6.52
N GLN A 229 -26.37 3.55 -5.43
CA GLN A 229 -25.60 2.32 -5.29
C GLN A 229 -25.92 1.29 -6.38
N SER A 230 -27.23 1.04 -6.63
CA SER A 230 -27.66 0.09 -7.66
C SER A 230 -27.40 0.58 -9.09
N GLY A 231 -27.30 1.90 -9.28
CA GLY A 231 -27.00 2.51 -10.59
C GLY A 231 -25.53 2.47 -10.97
N ASN A 232 -24.61 2.21 -10.02
CA ASN A 232 -23.17 2.18 -10.22
C ASN A 232 -22.60 0.75 -10.11
N ILE A 233 -23.29 -0.23 -10.69
CA ILE A 233 -22.86 -1.64 -10.62
C ILE A 233 -22.71 -2.18 -12.03
N ASN A 234 -21.51 -2.70 -12.35
CA ASN A 234 -21.28 -3.48 -13.56
C ASN A 234 -21.79 -4.90 -13.35
N MET A 235 -22.88 -5.25 -13.99
CA MET A 235 -23.43 -6.60 -13.94
C MET A 235 -23.02 -7.39 -15.21
N PRO A 236 -22.55 -8.65 -15.06
CA PRO A 236 -22.42 -9.53 -16.20
C PRO A 236 -23.81 -9.81 -16.77
N GLY A 237 -24.02 -9.45 -18.03
CA GLY A 237 -25.32 -9.66 -18.73
C GLY A 237 -25.55 -11.08 -19.22
N GLY A 238 -24.63 -12.02 -18.89
CA GLY A 238 -24.64 -13.40 -19.38
C GLY A 238 -23.99 -13.56 -20.75
N ASP A 239 -24.02 -14.78 -21.26
CA ASP A 239 -23.44 -15.16 -22.55
C ASP A 239 -24.52 -15.34 -23.60
N LEU A 240 -24.38 -14.65 -24.72
CA LEU A 240 -25.23 -14.81 -25.90
C LEU A 240 -24.53 -15.74 -26.89
N ARG A 241 -25.12 -16.89 -27.23
CA ARG A 241 -24.61 -17.83 -28.23
C ARG A 241 -25.32 -17.59 -29.56
N GLU A 242 -24.54 -17.33 -30.58
CA GLU A 242 -25.00 -17.33 -31.97
C GLU A 242 -24.15 -18.28 -32.79
N GLY A 243 -24.69 -19.47 -33.01
CA GLY A 243 -23.99 -20.58 -33.69
C GLY A 243 -22.81 -21.11 -32.85
N GLU A 244 -21.59 -21.05 -33.40
CA GLU A 244 -20.34 -21.44 -32.71
C GLU A 244 -19.68 -20.26 -31.97
N THR A 245 -20.22 -19.05 -32.04
CA THR A 245 -19.64 -17.84 -31.42
C THR A 245 -20.40 -17.50 -30.15
N GLU A 246 -19.65 -17.34 -29.06
CA GLU A 246 -20.15 -16.92 -27.75
C GLU A 246 -19.76 -15.47 -27.48
N PHE A 247 -20.79 -14.62 -27.30
CA PHE A 247 -20.62 -13.21 -26.98
C PHE A 247 -20.90 -12.97 -25.49
N GLN A 248 -19.90 -12.51 -24.75
CA GLN A 248 -20.09 -12.11 -23.36
C GLN A 248 -20.72 -10.71 -23.33
N VAL A 249 -21.96 -10.63 -22.88
CA VAL A 249 -22.68 -9.37 -22.71
C VAL A 249 -22.33 -8.77 -21.34
N ARG A 250 -21.83 -7.53 -21.33
CA ARG A 250 -21.63 -6.76 -20.09
C ARG A 250 -22.56 -5.57 -20.12
N VAL A 251 -23.35 -5.43 -19.07
CA VAL A 251 -24.12 -4.22 -18.80
C VAL A 251 -23.22 -3.27 -18.01
N LEU A 252 -22.70 -2.23 -18.67
CA LEU A 252 -21.89 -1.20 -18.04
C LEU A 252 -22.84 -0.14 -17.48
N ASN A 253 -23.17 -0.21 -16.20
CA ASN A 253 -23.95 0.79 -15.47
C ASN A 253 -23.03 1.69 -14.62
N GLU A 254 -21.87 2.00 -15.12
CA GLU A 254 -20.91 2.88 -14.45
C GLU A 254 -21.25 4.35 -14.80
N PHE A 255 -21.33 5.21 -13.80
CA PHE A 255 -21.52 6.64 -14.02
C PHE A 255 -20.28 7.24 -14.66
N LYS A 256 -20.38 7.73 -15.88
CA LYS A 256 -19.26 8.30 -16.64
C LYS A 256 -19.08 9.79 -16.42
N ASP A 257 -20.15 10.49 -16.14
CA ASP A 257 -20.19 11.93 -16.00
C ASP A 257 -21.24 12.40 -14.99
N LEU A 258 -21.19 13.68 -14.64
CA LEU A 258 -22.07 14.32 -13.69
C LEU A 258 -23.54 14.35 -14.20
N GLU A 259 -23.72 14.52 -15.50
CA GLU A 259 -25.05 14.61 -16.12
C GLU A 259 -25.79 13.27 -15.98
N THR A 260 -25.10 12.16 -16.20
CA THR A 260 -25.66 10.80 -16.02
C THR A 260 -26.19 10.59 -14.59
N ILE A 261 -25.50 11.17 -13.59
CA ILE A 261 -25.91 11.04 -12.19
C ILE A 261 -27.10 11.96 -11.90
N ARG A 262 -27.10 13.19 -12.41
CA ARG A 262 -28.22 14.14 -12.28
C ARG A 262 -29.50 13.60 -12.90
N ASP A 263 -29.38 12.98 -14.06
CA ASP A 263 -30.50 12.36 -14.78
C ASP A 263 -30.99 11.03 -14.20
N LEU A 264 -30.36 10.54 -13.10
CA LEU A 264 -30.73 9.26 -12.49
C LEU A 264 -32.18 9.27 -12.01
N ILE A 265 -33.00 8.36 -12.53
CA ILE A 265 -34.40 8.21 -12.14
C ILE A 265 -34.46 7.54 -10.76
N ILE A 266 -34.94 8.28 -9.76
CA ILE A 266 -35.08 7.81 -8.37
C ILE A 266 -36.41 7.06 -8.20
N ASP A 267 -37.50 7.60 -8.76
CA ASP A 267 -38.83 6.99 -8.65
C ASP A 267 -39.66 7.30 -9.92
N ARG A 268 -40.68 6.47 -10.15
CA ARG A 268 -41.64 6.67 -11.24
C ARG A 268 -43.05 6.57 -10.72
N ARG A 269 -43.82 7.68 -10.75
CA ARG A 269 -45.18 7.73 -10.27
C ARG A 269 -46.14 8.19 -11.36
N ASN A 270 -47.17 7.41 -11.64
CA ASN A 270 -48.16 7.70 -12.66
C ASN A 270 -47.54 8.05 -14.03
N GLY A 271 -46.45 7.41 -14.40
CA GLY A 271 -45.75 7.66 -15.65
C GLY A 271 -44.83 8.90 -15.63
N ILE A 272 -44.75 9.64 -14.54
CA ILE A 272 -43.85 10.77 -14.35
C ILE A 272 -42.57 10.27 -13.67
N GLU A 273 -41.45 10.53 -14.27
CA GLU A 273 -40.10 10.21 -13.74
C GLU A 273 -39.69 11.34 -12.80
N ILE A 274 -39.19 10.95 -11.63
CA ILE A 274 -38.60 11.88 -10.66
C ILE A 274 -37.09 11.62 -10.72
N ARG A 275 -36.34 12.63 -11.11
CA ARG A 275 -34.87 12.55 -11.27
C ARG A 275 -34.16 13.07 -10.03
N LEU A 276 -32.87 12.72 -9.94
CA LEU A 276 -32.03 13.14 -8.82
C LEU A 276 -31.83 14.65 -8.76
N ASP A 277 -31.70 15.33 -9.90
CA ASP A 277 -31.55 16.79 -10.02
C ASP A 277 -32.75 17.57 -9.46
N GLU A 278 -33.94 16.96 -9.39
CA GLU A 278 -35.12 17.54 -8.76
C GLU A 278 -35.19 17.39 -7.23
N LEU A 279 -34.25 16.60 -6.66
CA LEU A 279 -34.22 16.21 -5.24
C LEU A 279 -32.93 16.60 -4.55
N ALA A 280 -31.86 16.89 -5.32
CA ALA A 280 -30.52 17.16 -4.79
C ALA A 280 -29.72 18.05 -5.74
N ASP A 281 -28.80 18.81 -5.16
CA ASP A 281 -27.72 19.45 -5.92
C ASP A 281 -26.53 18.49 -6.01
N VAL A 282 -26.14 18.15 -7.24
CA VAL A 282 -25.04 17.22 -7.52
C VAL A 282 -23.87 17.99 -8.11
N ARG A 283 -22.74 17.99 -7.40
CA ARG A 283 -21.55 18.72 -7.81
C ARG A 283 -20.26 18.01 -7.41
N TRP A 284 -19.19 18.30 -8.16
CA TRP A 284 -17.84 17.93 -7.72
C TRP A 284 -17.39 18.84 -6.59
N GLU A 285 -16.96 18.25 -5.49
CA GLU A 285 -16.40 18.93 -4.34
C GLU A 285 -15.07 18.26 -3.96
N ASN A 286 -14.34 18.84 -3.04
CA ASN A 286 -13.18 18.19 -2.45
C ASN A 286 -13.53 17.81 -1.03
N LYS A 287 -13.17 16.58 -0.68
CA LYS A 287 -13.30 16.09 0.68
C LYS A 287 -12.57 17.02 1.65
N GLU A 288 -13.15 17.19 2.83
CA GLU A 288 -12.54 18.00 3.88
C GLU A 288 -11.13 17.51 4.22
N ARG A 289 -10.18 18.44 4.26
CA ARG A 289 -8.78 18.08 4.55
C ARG A 289 -8.60 17.79 6.02
N GLU A 290 -8.27 16.55 6.35
CA GLU A 290 -7.86 16.18 7.69
C GLU A 290 -6.35 16.39 7.93
N ILE A 291 -5.54 16.24 6.88
CA ILE A 291 -4.07 16.26 6.97
C ILE A 291 -3.48 17.18 5.90
N PHE A 292 -2.62 18.06 6.34
CA PHE A 292 -1.85 18.96 5.49
C PHE A 292 -0.39 18.49 5.45
N THR A 293 0.11 18.21 4.25
CA THR A 293 1.51 17.88 4.01
C THR A 293 2.14 18.94 3.12
N ARG A 294 3.33 19.43 3.52
CA ARG A 294 4.10 20.43 2.76
C ARG A 294 5.58 20.11 2.80
N ILE A 295 6.26 20.41 1.70
CA ILE A 295 7.72 20.42 1.60
C ILE A 295 8.13 21.79 1.06
N ASP A 296 9.02 22.47 1.75
CA ASP A 296 9.50 23.82 1.40
C ASP A 296 8.32 24.76 1.10
N GLU A 297 7.32 24.74 1.98
CA GLU A 297 6.08 25.53 1.92
C GLU A 297 5.13 25.15 0.77
N GLN A 298 5.52 24.23 -0.12
CA GLN A 298 4.70 23.78 -1.23
C GLN A 298 3.82 22.58 -0.86
N PRO A 299 2.61 22.48 -1.42
CA PRO A 299 1.75 21.32 -1.23
C PRO A 299 2.45 20.05 -1.66
N SER A 300 2.36 19.03 -0.83
CA SER A 300 2.91 17.72 -1.13
C SER A 300 1.93 16.61 -0.77
N VAL A 301 2.21 15.41 -1.24
CA VAL A 301 1.52 14.18 -0.88
C VAL A 301 2.56 13.22 -0.32
N GLU A 302 2.29 12.64 0.84
CA GLU A 302 3.15 11.66 1.50
C GLU A 302 2.64 10.26 1.23
N LEU A 303 3.49 9.39 0.70
CA LEU A 303 3.25 7.96 0.58
C LEU A 303 3.98 7.26 1.75
N GLN A 304 3.22 6.62 2.62
CA GLN A 304 3.69 5.84 3.76
C GLN A 304 3.68 4.37 3.37
N ILE A 305 4.84 3.72 3.36
CA ILE A 305 5.00 2.34 2.91
C ILE A 305 5.14 1.45 4.13
N PHE A 306 4.29 0.44 4.21
CA PHE A 306 4.28 -0.58 5.26
C PHE A 306 4.77 -1.90 4.68
N LYS A 307 5.63 -2.58 5.43
CA LYS A 307 6.13 -3.90 5.03
C LYS A 307 5.19 -5.02 5.52
N GLU A 308 5.22 -6.16 4.85
CA GLU A 308 4.67 -7.39 5.41
C GLU A 308 5.41 -7.79 6.70
N ALA A 309 4.70 -8.46 7.59
CA ALA A 309 5.20 -8.79 8.92
C ALA A 309 6.55 -9.54 8.91
N ASP A 310 6.73 -10.46 7.96
CA ASP A 310 7.91 -11.32 7.78
C ASP A 310 8.96 -10.77 6.80
N ALA A 311 8.68 -9.63 6.15
CA ALA A 311 9.57 -9.06 5.14
C ALA A 311 10.77 -8.32 5.77
N ASN A 312 11.92 -8.35 5.08
CA ASN A 312 13.14 -7.65 5.50
C ASN A 312 13.05 -6.15 5.15
N ILE A 313 13.14 -5.28 6.16
CA ILE A 313 13.04 -3.81 6.02
C ILE A 313 14.01 -3.26 4.97
N VAL A 314 15.28 -3.70 5.01
CA VAL A 314 16.34 -3.15 4.14
C VAL A 314 16.10 -3.56 2.68
N GLU A 315 15.69 -4.80 2.48
CA GLU A 315 15.41 -5.33 1.15
C GLU A 315 14.18 -4.66 0.53
N VAL A 316 13.08 -4.57 1.28
CA VAL A 316 11.86 -3.88 0.83
C VAL A 316 12.15 -2.41 0.51
N ALA A 317 12.87 -1.70 1.40
CA ALA A 317 13.22 -0.31 1.16
C ALA A 317 14.11 -0.13 -0.07
N ARG A 318 15.03 -1.08 -0.34
CA ARG A 318 15.87 -1.10 -1.54
C ARG A 318 15.03 -1.30 -2.81
N LEU A 319 14.16 -2.31 -2.81
CA LEU A 319 13.29 -2.63 -3.95
C LEU A 319 12.31 -1.48 -4.26
N VAL A 320 11.72 -0.88 -3.23
CA VAL A 320 10.84 0.29 -3.40
C VAL A 320 11.61 1.47 -4.00
N ARG A 321 12.82 1.77 -3.50
CA ARG A 321 13.64 2.84 -4.06
C ARG A 321 14.00 2.59 -5.53
N GLU A 322 14.37 1.37 -5.87
CA GLU A 322 14.65 0.99 -7.26
C GLU A 322 13.41 1.11 -8.15
N ARG A 323 12.23 0.76 -7.61
CA ARG A 323 10.96 0.86 -8.34
C ARG A 323 10.54 2.30 -8.61
N VAL A 324 10.74 3.20 -7.63
CA VAL A 324 10.31 4.61 -7.72
C VAL A 324 11.34 5.47 -8.44
N PHE A 325 12.63 5.30 -8.13
CA PHE A 325 13.70 6.18 -8.60
C PHE A 325 14.59 5.53 -9.67
N GLY A 326 14.32 4.29 -10.07
CA GLY A 326 15.16 3.51 -10.95
C GLY A 326 16.38 2.90 -10.24
N THR A 327 17.06 1.99 -10.92
CA THR A 327 18.29 1.39 -10.45
C THR A 327 19.41 2.44 -10.37
N GLU A 328 20.47 2.14 -9.63
CA GLU A 328 21.61 3.06 -9.49
C GLU A 328 22.24 3.38 -10.86
N GLU A 329 22.29 2.39 -11.75
CA GLU A 329 22.78 2.55 -13.12
C GLU A 329 21.89 3.47 -13.95
N GLU A 330 20.56 3.33 -13.87
CA GLU A 330 19.59 4.18 -14.56
C GLU A 330 19.66 5.62 -14.05
N ARG A 331 19.76 5.82 -12.74
CA ARG A 331 19.91 7.15 -12.13
C ARG A 331 21.21 7.84 -12.60
N LEU A 332 22.32 7.11 -12.61
CA LEU A 332 23.57 7.65 -13.10
C LEU A 332 23.55 7.94 -14.61
N ALA A 333 22.82 7.13 -15.38
CA ALA A 333 22.61 7.39 -16.80
C ALA A 333 21.73 8.63 -17.03
N ALA A 334 20.66 8.79 -16.27
CA ALA A 334 19.79 9.98 -16.32
C ALA A 334 20.55 11.26 -15.94
N GLN A 335 21.35 11.23 -14.86
CA GLN A 335 22.19 12.37 -14.46
C GLN A 335 23.20 12.76 -15.55
N ARG A 336 23.86 11.80 -16.15
CA ARG A 336 24.79 12.08 -17.27
C ARG A 336 24.07 12.68 -18.48
N TYR A 337 22.83 12.23 -18.75
CA TYR A 337 22.03 12.76 -19.83
C TYR A 337 21.60 14.20 -19.54
N GLU A 338 21.16 14.50 -18.32
CA GLU A 338 20.80 15.86 -17.90
C GLU A 338 22.01 16.81 -17.97
N GLU A 339 23.19 16.37 -17.47
CA GLU A 339 24.41 17.15 -17.58
C GLU A 339 24.80 17.42 -19.03
N MET A 340 24.65 16.44 -19.94
CA MET A 340 24.89 16.61 -21.36
C MET A 340 23.93 17.64 -21.98
N MET A 341 22.65 17.55 -21.64
CA MET A 341 21.62 18.47 -22.14
C MET A 341 21.82 19.89 -21.61
N GLN A 342 22.26 20.02 -20.35
CA GLN A 342 22.57 21.32 -19.75
C GLN A 342 23.79 21.95 -20.42
N ARG A 343 24.85 21.20 -20.66
CA ARG A 343 26.04 21.65 -21.42
C ARG A 343 25.70 22.03 -22.85
N ALA A 344 24.78 21.31 -23.51
CA ALA A 344 24.32 21.64 -24.85
C ALA A 344 23.51 22.94 -24.89
N ARG A 345 22.70 23.21 -23.86
CA ARG A 345 21.97 24.47 -23.70
C ARG A 345 22.90 25.64 -23.44
N ASP A 346 23.84 25.48 -22.53
CA ASP A 346 24.81 26.52 -22.18
C ASP A 346 25.77 26.81 -23.35
N GLY A 347 26.20 25.78 -24.05
CA GLY A 347 27.03 25.91 -25.26
C GLY A 347 26.31 26.54 -26.46
N GLY A 348 24.98 26.31 -26.58
CA GLY A 348 24.13 26.96 -27.57
C GLY A 348 23.89 28.43 -27.27
N ALA A 349 23.76 28.80 -25.99
CA ALA A 349 23.60 30.20 -25.56
C ALA A 349 24.88 31.02 -25.85
N VAL A 350 26.06 30.44 -25.60
CA VAL A 350 27.35 31.13 -25.89
C VAL A 350 27.57 31.34 -27.39
N GLN A 351 27.06 30.45 -28.26
CA GLN A 351 27.16 30.67 -29.70
C GLN A 351 26.15 31.70 -30.21
N ALA A 352 24.98 31.83 -29.60
CA ALA A 352 23.99 32.83 -29.96
C ALA A 352 24.46 34.25 -29.58
N GLU A 353 25.05 34.44 -28.37
CA GLU A 353 25.63 35.74 -27.98
C GLU A 353 26.84 36.14 -28.84
N SER A 354 27.71 35.21 -29.21
CA SER A 354 28.84 35.50 -30.09
C SER A 354 28.43 35.78 -31.55
N GLY A 355 27.26 35.33 -31.97
CA GLY A 355 26.66 35.62 -33.27
C GLY A 355 26.05 37.02 -33.35
N GLU A 356 25.42 37.50 -32.24
CA GLU A 356 24.83 38.86 -32.17
C GLU A 356 25.88 39.97 -32.07
N GLU A 357 27.01 39.74 -31.41
CA GLU A 357 28.11 40.72 -31.34
C GLU A 357 28.79 40.93 -32.71
N ARG A 358 28.89 39.90 -33.54
CA ARG A 358 29.44 40.02 -34.89
C ARG A 358 28.52 40.73 -35.88
N GLY A 359 27.21 40.71 -35.64
CA GLY A 359 26.20 41.40 -36.48
C GLY A 359 26.08 42.93 -36.19
N ARG A 360 26.67 43.45 -35.10
CA ARG A 360 26.63 44.88 -34.73
C ARG A 360 27.87 45.67 -35.16
N GLN A 361 28.88 45.02 -35.71
CA GLN A 361 30.13 45.66 -36.15
C GLN A 361 30.33 45.60 -37.68
N GLY A 362 29.29 45.32 -38.47
CA GLY A 362 29.31 45.30 -39.90
C GLY A 362 28.51 46.44 -40.53
#